data_942698b522ac7d9791dc664a21acbe1d
#
_entry.id   942698b522ac7d9791dc664a21acbe1d
#
_cell.length_a   1.000
_cell.length_b   1.000
_cell.length_c   1.000
_cell.angle_alpha   90.00
_cell.angle_beta   90.00
_cell.angle_gamma   90.00
#
_symmetry.space_group_name_H-M   'P 1'
#
loop_
_entity.id
_entity.type
_entity.pdbx_description
1 polymer ?
#
loop_
_entity_poly.entity_id
_entity_poly.type
_entity_poly.pdbx_seq_one_letter_code
_entity_poly.pdbx_strand_id
1 'polypeptide(L)'
;MNNSLFSIGKGSEKLLNLLFLLFLLISVVAILFDAYILLLMPSVALLSLFIIKDLKLAYFLMIMSIPLSIEYYFGSLSLDAPDELFNIALLFILPGFILYNYKELDFSFVRHPIVVLLFVLFIISVISTIFSVNQVLSIKYLLAKAWYIVGYFGFTAFFLKDWKDVKKLSILVGFTCTLTLIYVMVRHSASGFSFSEINFCVGPFYSNHVNSAVQLFVV
;
A
#
# COMPACT_ATOMS: atom_id res chain seq x y z
N MET A 1 15.14 7.10 20.27
CA MET A 1 13.69 6.85 20.16
C MET A 1 13.39 5.56 20.91
N ASN A 2 12.73 5.66 22.06
CA ASN A 2 12.38 4.49 22.87
C ASN A 2 11.41 3.60 22.08
N ASN A 3 11.83 2.36 21.79
CA ASN A 3 11.03 1.31 21.14
C ASN A 3 9.91 0.75 22.06
N SER A 4 9.49 1.52 23.08
CA SER A 4 8.52 1.07 24.08
C SER A 4 7.10 1.59 23.86
N LEU A 5 6.76 2.06 22.65
CA LEU A 5 5.41 2.59 22.38
C LEU A 5 4.31 1.52 22.52
N PHE A 6 4.66 0.24 22.49
CA PHE A 6 3.79 -0.86 22.89
C PHE A 6 4.66 -1.99 23.45
N SER A 7 5.11 -1.91 24.70
CA SER A 7 5.52 -3.10 25.42
C SER A 7 4.26 -3.96 25.59
N ILE A 8 4.10 -4.90 24.68
CA ILE A 8 3.06 -5.90 24.75
C ILE A 8 3.31 -6.68 26.03
N GLY A 9 2.53 -6.45 27.09
CA GLY A 9 2.60 -7.21 28.32
C GLY A 9 2.36 -8.70 28.05
N LYS A 10 2.83 -9.60 28.94
CA LYS A 10 2.67 -11.07 28.81
C LYS A 10 1.25 -11.54 28.45
N GLY A 11 0.21 -10.72 28.73
CA GLY A 11 -1.18 -10.96 28.32
C GLY A 11 -1.41 -10.81 26.81
N SER A 12 -0.67 -9.94 26.14
CA SER A 12 -0.87 -9.70 24.71
C SER A 12 -0.14 -10.70 23.82
N GLU A 13 0.93 -11.36 24.28
CA GLU A 13 1.53 -12.50 23.56
C GLU A 13 0.55 -13.66 23.48
N LYS A 14 -0.18 -13.96 24.57
CA LYS A 14 -1.23 -14.97 24.56
C LYS A 14 -2.36 -14.63 23.60
N LEU A 15 -2.77 -13.36 23.58
CA LEU A 15 -3.79 -12.87 22.65
C LEU A 15 -3.31 -12.97 21.18
N LEU A 16 -2.07 -12.61 20.91
CA LEU A 16 -1.48 -12.70 19.57
C LEU A 16 -1.41 -14.14 19.07
N ASN A 17 -0.98 -15.07 19.95
CA ASN A 17 -0.94 -16.49 19.63
C ASN A 17 -2.35 -17.08 19.42
N LEU A 18 -3.33 -16.65 20.20
CA LEU A 18 -4.74 -17.02 20.02
C LEU A 18 -5.28 -16.54 18.67
N LEU A 19 -5.03 -15.27 18.32
CA LEU A 19 -5.44 -14.69 17.04
C LEU A 19 -4.77 -15.38 15.85
N PHE A 20 -3.48 -15.76 15.99
CA PHE A 20 -2.76 -16.50 14.96
C PHE A 20 -3.34 -17.91 14.79
N LEU A 21 -3.68 -18.57 15.88
CA LEU A 21 -4.30 -19.90 15.85
C LEU A 21 -5.69 -19.86 15.24
N LEU A 22 -6.46 -18.81 15.52
CA LEU A 22 -7.76 -18.54 14.94
C LEU A 22 -7.66 -18.23 13.44
N PHE A 23 -6.63 -17.50 13.02
CA PHE A 23 -6.29 -17.28 11.61
C PHE A 23 -6.03 -18.59 10.88
N LEU A 24 -5.20 -19.47 11.43
CA LEU A 24 -4.90 -20.77 10.83
C LEU A 24 -6.18 -21.61 10.70
N LEU A 25 -7.00 -21.63 11.75
CA LEU A 25 -8.25 -22.38 11.75
C LEU A 25 -9.24 -21.88 10.70
N ILE A 26 -9.43 -20.56 10.59
CA ILE A 26 -10.29 -19.95 9.55
C ILE A 26 -9.70 -20.22 8.15
N SER A 27 -8.37 -20.18 8.00
CA SER A 27 -7.73 -20.48 6.71
C SER A 27 -7.97 -21.91 6.27
N VAL A 28 -7.86 -22.88 7.18
CA VAL A 28 -8.15 -24.29 6.89
C VAL A 28 -9.62 -24.46 6.52
N VAL A 29 -10.54 -23.86 7.27
CA VAL A 29 -11.99 -23.94 6.96
C VAL A 29 -12.29 -23.29 5.61
N ALA A 30 -11.70 -22.13 5.30
CA ALA A 30 -11.88 -21.45 4.02
C ALA A 30 -11.44 -22.32 2.82
N ILE A 31 -10.34 -23.04 2.97
CA ILE A 31 -9.82 -23.95 1.93
C ILE A 31 -10.73 -25.18 1.79
N LEU A 32 -11.17 -25.78 2.92
CA LEU A 32 -11.99 -27.00 2.90
C LEU A 32 -13.39 -26.78 2.31
N PHE A 33 -13.92 -25.55 2.40
CA PHE A 33 -15.27 -25.21 1.91
C PHE A 33 -15.25 -24.31 0.67
N ASP A 34 -14.08 -24.14 0.00
CA ASP A 34 -13.87 -23.24 -1.16
C ASP A 34 -14.36 -21.79 -0.92
N ALA A 35 -14.42 -21.39 0.35
CA ALA A 35 -14.91 -20.08 0.78
C ALA A 35 -13.76 -19.08 0.97
N TYR A 36 -12.98 -18.85 -0.08
CA TYR A 36 -11.74 -18.03 -0.05
C TYR A 36 -11.94 -16.60 0.44
N ILE A 37 -13.17 -16.07 0.34
CA ILE A 37 -13.51 -14.74 0.88
C ILE A 37 -13.32 -14.68 2.40
N LEU A 38 -13.41 -15.81 3.12
CA LEU A 38 -13.15 -15.88 4.55
C LEU A 38 -11.67 -15.61 4.90
N LEU A 39 -10.75 -15.79 3.95
CA LEU A 39 -9.33 -15.48 4.13
C LEU A 39 -9.06 -13.98 4.21
N LEU A 40 -9.93 -13.15 3.66
CA LEU A 40 -9.77 -11.69 3.72
C LEU A 40 -9.87 -11.17 5.16
N MET A 41 -10.82 -11.67 5.96
CA MET A 41 -11.01 -11.20 7.34
C MET A 41 -9.78 -11.39 8.24
N PRO A 42 -9.21 -12.59 8.36
CA PRO A 42 -8.02 -12.79 9.18
C PRO A 42 -6.78 -12.10 8.58
N SER A 43 -6.68 -11.97 7.25
CA SER A 43 -5.59 -11.24 6.60
C SER A 43 -5.63 -9.76 6.95
N VAL A 44 -6.80 -9.14 6.91
CA VAL A 44 -7.01 -7.74 7.34
C VAL A 44 -6.74 -7.58 8.84
N ALA A 45 -7.15 -8.52 9.67
CA ALA A 45 -6.90 -8.48 11.12
C ALA A 45 -5.39 -8.58 11.43
N LEU A 46 -4.65 -9.49 10.78
CA LEU A 46 -3.19 -9.59 10.90
C LEU A 46 -2.50 -8.33 10.40
N LEU A 47 -2.91 -7.80 9.27
CA LEU A 47 -2.39 -6.55 8.73
C LEU A 47 -2.60 -5.40 9.72
N SER A 48 -3.79 -5.30 10.31
CA SER A 48 -4.12 -4.28 11.32
C SER A 48 -3.23 -4.41 12.56
N LEU A 49 -2.99 -5.62 13.04
CA LEU A 49 -2.09 -5.87 14.17
C LEU A 49 -0.64 -5.48 13.86
N PHE A 50 -0.16 -5.78 12.64
CA PHE A 50 1.16 -5.36 12.17
C PHE A 50 1.27 -3.83 12.11
N ILE A 51 0.27 -3.17 11.58
CA ILE A 51 0.21 -1.71 11.47
C ILE A 51 0.23 -1.05 12.86
N ILE A 52 -0.54 -1.60 13.81
CA ILE A 52 -0.61 -1.08 15.19
C ILE A 52 0.74 -1.26 15.90
N LYS A 53 1.45 -2.37 15.65
CA LYS A 53 2.71 -2.69 16.33
C LYS A 53 3.89 -1.84 15.85
N ASP A 54 4.01 -1.63 14.55
CA ASP A 54 5.07 -0.83 13.94
C ASP A 54 4.57 -0.16 12.66
N LEU A 55 4.06 1.05 12.81
CA LEU A 55 3.52 1.82 11.70
C LEU A 55 4.58 2.14 10.63
N LYS A 56 5.86 2.31 11.05
CA LYS A 56 6.97 2.51 10.10
C LYS A 56 7.23 1.27 9.26
N LEU A 57 7.15 0.09 9.88
CA LEU A 57 7.28 -1.18 9.16
C LEU A 57 6.12 -1.37 8.17
N ALA A 58 4.89 -1.09 8.60
CA ALA A 58 3.72 -1.15 7.73
C ALA A 58 3.84 -0.21 6.52
N TYR A 59 4.36 1.01 6.74
CA TYR A 59 4.67 1.95 5.67
C TYR A 59 5.72 1.39 4.69
N PHE A 60 6.79 0.77 5.19
CA PHE A 60 7.81 0.15 4.33
C PHE A 60 7.25 -1.03 3.52
N LEU A 61 6.39 -1.86 4.13
CA LEU A 61 5.72 -2.96 3.44
C LEU A 61 4.77 -2.44 2.34
N MET A 62 4.04 -1.36 2.61
CA MET A 62 3.20 -0.70 1.61
C MET A 62 4.03 -0.28 0.39
N ILE A 63 5.10 0.49 0.58
CA ILE A 63 5.93 0.95 -0.54
C ILE A 63 6.58 -0.22 -1.28
N MET A 64 7.06 -1.24 -0.54
CA MET A 64 7.64 -2.45 -1.11
C MET A 64 6.61 -3.24 -1.94
N SER A 65 5.33 -3.16 -1.61
CA SER A 65 4.27 -3.90 -2.31
C SER A 65 3.84 -3.28 -3.64
N ILE A 66 4.17 -2.01 -3.90
CA ILE A 66 3.76 -1.32 -5.13
C ILE A 66 4.10 -2.11 -6.40
N PRO A 67 5.35 -2.59 -6.60
CA PRO A 67 5.67 -3.35 -7.82
C PRO A 67 5.00 -4.73 -7.89
N LEU A 68 4.50 -5.24 -6.77
CA LEU A 68 3.85 -6.56 -6.65
C LEU A 68 2.32 -6.45 -6.69
N SER A 69 1.77 -5.25 -6.81
CA SER A 69 0.32 -5.05 -6.81
C SER A 69 -0.33 -5.52 -8.10
N ILE A 70 -1.50 -6.11 -7.94
CA ILE A 70 -2.31 -6.66 -9.01
C ILE A 70 -3.67 -5.98 -8.98
N GLU A 71 -4.13 -5.50 -10.14
CA GLU A 71 -5.43 -4.86 -10.27
C GLU A 71 -6.56 -5.89 -10.29
N TYR A 72 -7.47 -5.80 -9.33
CA TYR A 72 -8.68 -6.59 -9.24
C TYR A 72 -9.90 -5.76 -9.64
N TYR A 73 -10.74 -6.30 -10.53
CA TYR A 73 -11.92 -5.63 -11.03
C TYR A 73 -13.18 -6.11 -10.32
N PHE A 74 -13.98 -5.16 -9.83
CA PHE A 74 -15.29 -5.38 -9.20
C PHE A 74 -16.36 -4.59 -9.96
N GLY A 75 -16.84 -5.14 -11.07
CA GLY A 75 -17.74 -4.43 -11.97
C GLY A 75 -17.05 -3.25 -12.66
N SER A 76 -17.52 -2.03 -12.42
CA SER A 76 -16.90 -0.79 -12.94
C SER A 76 -15.80 -0.23 -12.04
N LEU A 77 -15.53 -0.85 -10.90
CA LEU A 77 -14.52 -0.44 -9.95
C LEU A 77 -13.32 -1.38 -10.02
N SER A 78 -12.13 -0.84 -9.83
CA SER A 78 -10.91 -1.62 -9.66
C SER A 78 -10.20 -1.24 -8.37
N LEU A 79 -9.39 -2.15 -7.85
CA LEU A 79 -8.58 -1.95 -6.65
C LEU A 79 -7.26 -2.68 -6.83
N ASP A 80 -6.17 -1.99 -6.57
CA ASP A 80 -4.83 -2.57 -6.61
C ASP A 80 -4.49 -3.19 -5.25
N ALA A 81 -4.31 -4.49 -5.22
CA ALA A 81 -3.94 -5.19 -3.99
C ALA A 81 -2.50 -5.73 -4.11
N PRO A 82 -1.67 -5.59 -3.04
CA PRO A 82 -2.04 -5.16 -1.71
C PRO A 82 -1.83 -3.66 -1.41
N ASP A 83 -1.23 -2.85 -2.29
CA ASP A 83 -0.79 -1.48 -1.95
C ASP A 83 -1.95 -0.52 -1.64
N GLU A 84 -3.06 -0.54 -2.40
CA GLU A 84 -4.23 0.29 -2.08
C GLU A 84 -4.86 -0.11 -0.74
N LEU A 85 -4.87 -1.39 -0.39
CA LEU A 85 -5.37 -1.84 0.92
C LEU A 85 -4.53 -1.28 2.06
N PHE A 86 -3.19 -1.27 1.91
CA PHE A 86 -2.30 -0.63 2.87
C PHE A 86 -2.55 0.88 2.96
N ASN A 87 -2.71 1.56 1.83
CA ASN A 87 -2.98 3.00 1.78
C ASN A 87 -4.30 3.34 2.47
N ILE A 88 -5.36 2.59 2.21
CA ILE A 88 -6.66 2.77 2.87
C ILE A 88 -6.52 2.56 4.38
N ALA A 89 -5.86 1.49 4.81
CA ALA A 89 -5.64 1.23 6.24
C ALA A 89 -4.86 2.37 6.92
N LEU A 90 -3.80 2.87 6.28
CA LEU A 90 -3.00 3.98 6.78
C LEU A 90 -3.80 5.28 6.85
N LEU A 91 -4.67 5.55 5.87
CA LEU A 91 -5.55 6.72 5.90
C LEU A 91 -6.43 6.73 7.16
N PHE A 92 -7.03 5.58 7.52
CA PHE A 92 -7.86 5.48 8.73
C PHE A 92 -7.07 5.56 10.03
N ILE A 93 -5.81 5.13 10.03
CA ILE A 93 -4.94 5.17 11.22
C ILE A 93 -4.33 6.56 11.43
N LEU A 94 -4.16 7.35 10.37
CA LEU A 94 -3.49 8.64 10.42
C LEU A 94 -4.02 9.59 11.50
N PRO A 95 -5.36 9.81 11.67
CA PRO A 95 -5.86 10.70 12.71
C PRO A 95 -5.44 10.26 14.12
N GLY A 96 -5.56 8.97 14.42
CA GLY A 96 -5.13 8.40 15.70
C GLY A 96 -3.62 8.53 15.92
N PHE A 97 -2.82 8.29 14.89
CA PHE A 97 -1.37 8.46 14.92
C PHE A 97 -0.98 9.91 15.19
N ILE A 98 -1.59 10.87 14.51
CA ILE A 98 -1.35 12.31 14.73
C ILE A 98 -1.75 12.72 16.15
N LEU A 99 -2.96 12.34 16.60
CA LEU A 99 -3.44 12.69 17.94
C LEU A 99 -2.54 12.14 19.05
N TYR A 100 -2.03 10.93 18.88
CA TYR A 100 -1.16 10.29 19.86
C TYR A 100 0.24 10.93 19.90
N ASN A 101 0.81 11.25 18.74
CA ASN A 101 2.19 11.71 18.61
C ASN A 101 2.31 13.21 18.32
N TYR A 102 1.25 14.03 18.48
CA TYR A 102 1.21 15.41 18.00
C TYR A 102 2.34 16.29 18.54
N LYS A 103 2.86 15.99 19.74
CA LYS A 103 3.95 16.74 20.37
C LYS A 103 5.34 16.40 19.78
N GLU A 104 5.48 15.24 19.20
CA GLU A 104 6.74 14.72 18.63
C GLU A 104 6.81 14.88 17.11
N LEU A 105 5.65 15.13 16.47
CA LEU A 105 5.57 15.28 15.02
C LEU A 105 5.98 16.69 14.60
N ASP A 106 6.88 16.74 13.61
CA ASP A 106 7.21 17.98 12.94
C ASP A 106 6.29 18.19 11.73
N PHE A 107 5.47 19.25 11.82
CA PHE A 107 4.56 19.66 10.76
C PHE A 107 5.13 20.77 9.87
N SER A 108 6.41 21.10 9.97
CA SER A 108 7.04 22.16 9.19
C SER A 108 6.93 21.89 7.67
N PHE A 109 6.91 20.62 7.28
CA PHE A 109 6.75 20.20 5.88
C PHE A 109 5.43 20.67 5.25
N VAL A 110 4.38 20.93 6.03
CA VAL A 110 3.08 21.41 5.52
C VAL A 110 3.20 22.77 4.85
N ARG A 111 4.20 23.58 5.24
CA ARG A 111 4.49 24.89 4.63
C ARG A 111 5.34 24.81 3.36
N HIS A 112 5.81 23.61 3.01
CA HIS A 112 6.61 23.45 1.81
C HIS A 112 5.77 23.71 0.54
N PRO A 113 6.28 24.45 -0.47
CA PRO A 113 5.51 24.82 -1.67
C PRO A 113 4.86 23.63 -2.39
N ILE A 114 5.56 22.49 -2.45
CA ILE A 114 5.02 21.27 -3.07
C ILE A 114 3.79 20.77 -2.32
N VAL A 115 3.79 20.83 -0.97
CA VAL A 115 2.65 20.41 -0.15
C VAL A 115 1.46 21.31 -0.35
N VAL A 116 1.70 22.63 -0.39
CA VAL A 116 0.66 23.63 -0.67
C VAL A 116 0.04 23.38 -2.05
N LEU A 117 0.87 23.10 -3.07
CA LEU A 117 0.37 22.74 -4.40
C LEU A 117 -0.45 21.45 -4.39
N LEU A 118 -0.03 20.42 -3.67
CA LEU A 118 -0.81 19.19 -3.51
C LEU A 118 -2.18 19.45 -2.87
N PHE A 119 -2.24 20.29 -1.84
CA PHE A 119 -3.51 20.70 -1.22
C PHE A 119 -4.40 21.46 -2.20
N VAL A 120 -3.84 22.41 -2.98
CA VAL A 120 -4.58 23.13 -4.02
C VAL A 120 -5.15 22.17 -5.06
N LEU A 121 -4.33 21.23 -5.56
CA LEU A 121 -4.77 20.20 -6.51
C LEU A 121 -5.86 19.30 -5.93
N PHE A 122 -5.76 18.98 -4.63
CA PHE A 122 -6.80 18.19 -3.96
C PHE A 122 -8.11 18.97 -3.85
N ILE A 123 -8.08 20.25 -3.48
CA ILE A 123 -9.27 21.12 -3.43
C ILE A 123 -9.92 21.23 -4.82
N ILE A 124 -9.13 21.47 -5.87
CA ILE A 124 -9.63 21.49 -7.24
C ILE A 124 -10.30 20.16 -7.60
N SER A 125 -9.74 19.03 -7.16
CA SER A 125 -10.33 17.71 -7.41
C SER A 125 -11.66 17.52 -6.66
N VAL A 126 -11.79 18.04 -5.44
CA VAL A 126 -13.06 18.06 -4.69
C VAL A 126 -14.12 18.85 -5.44
N ILE A 127 -13.78 20.08 -5.87
CA ILE A 127 -14.69 20.94 -6.64
C ILE A 127 -15.10 20.23 -7.94
N SER A 128 -14.15 19.68 -8.69
CA SER A 128 -14.43 18.94 -9.93
C SER A 128 -15.35 17.74 -9.70
N THR A 129 -15.21 17.05 -8.56
CA THR A 129 -16.06 15.90 -8.20
C THR A 129 -17.53 16.34 -7.99
N ILE A 130 -17.76 17.49 -7.37
CA ILE A 130 -19.11 18.02 -7.12
C ILE A 130 -19.86 18.28 -8.45
N PHE A 131 -19.13 18.74 -9.47
CA PHE A 131 -19.71 19.06 -10.79
C PHE A 131 -19.58 17.93 -11.81
N SER A 132 -19.21 16.72 -11.37
CA SER A 132 -18.99 15.58 -12.27
C SER A 132 -20.30 14.97 -12.77
N VAL A 133 -20.31 14.55 -14.04
CA VAL A 133 -21.42 13.81 -14.66
C VAL A 133 -21.56 12.41 -14.03
N ASN A 134 -20.45 11.74 -13.67
CA ASN A 134 -20.45 10.45 -13.00
C ASN A 134 -19.87 10.60 -11.59
N GLN A 135 -20.73 10.93 -10.63
CA GLN A 135 -20.33 11.21 -9.26
C GLN A 135 -19.70 10.00 -8.57
N VAL A 136 -20.21 8.79 -8.78
CA VAL A 136 -19.69 7.56 -8.14
C VAL A 136 -18.23 7.32 -8.53
N LEU A 137 -17.93 7.41 -9.82
CA LEU A 137 -16.58 7.24 -10.33
C LEU A 137 -15.65 8.35 -9.85
N SER A 138 -16.14 9.60 -9.84
CA SER A 138 -15.34 10.76 -9.40
C SER A 138 -15.05 10.71 -7.90
N ILE A 139 -15.99 10.24 -7.07
CA ILE A 139 -15.75 10.03 -5.64
C ILE A 139 -14.69 8.93 -5.43
N LYS A 140 -14.73 7.83 -6.20
CA LYS A 140 -13.69 6.82 -6.15
C LYS A 140 -12.30 7.42 -6.41
N TYR A 141 -12.16 8.20 -7.50
CA TYR A 141 -10.88 8.84 -7.83
C TYR A 141 -10.44 9.87 -6.79
N LEU A 142 -11.37 10.60 -6.19
CA LEU A 142 -11.06 11.54 -5.11
C LEU A 142 -10.55 10.80 -3.86
N LEU A 143 -11.20 9.71 -3.48
CA LEU A 143 -10.75 8.86 -2.36
C LEU A 143 -9.39 8.24 -2.65
N ALA A 144 -9.18 7.70 -3.87
CA ALA A 144 -7.89 7.17 -4.29
C ALA A 144 -6.80 8.24 -4.16
N LYS A 145 -7.04 9.46 -4.63
CA LYS A 145 -6.11 10.57 -4.47
C LYS A 145 -5.84 10.92 -3.01
N ALA A 146 -6.86 10.86 -2.14
CA ALA A 146 -6.71 11.12 -0.72
C ALA A 146 -5.78 10.10 -0.04
N TRP A 147 -6.02 8.80 -0.22
CA TRP A 147 -5.17 7.79 0.41
C TRP A 147 -3.76 7.75 -0.17
N TYR A 148 -3.56 8.06 -1.47
CA TYR A 148 -2.22 8.17 -2.05
C TYR A 148 -1.45 9.38 -1.50
N ILE A 149 -2.09 10.55 -1.35
CA ILE A 149 -1.44 11.71 -0.72
C ILE A 149 -1.06 11.39 0.73
N VAL A 150 -1.93 10.74 1.48
CA VAL A 150 -1.66 10.38 2.88
C VAL A 150 -0.58 9.31 2.96
N GLY A 151 -0.72 8.21 2.24
CA GLY A 151 0.18 7.06 2.28
C GLY A 151 1.56 7.38 1.74
N TYR A 152 1.65 7.87 0.51
CA TYR A 152 2.94 8.09 -0.13
C TYR A 152 3.61 9.39 0.26
N PHE A 153 2.86 10.44 0.58
CA PHE A 153 3.43 11.73 0.92
C PHE A 153 3.41 11.98 2.43
N GLY A 154 2.26 11.85 3.07
CA GLY A 154 2.10 12.17 4.50
C GLY A 154 3.00 11.29 5.38
N PHE A 155 2.92 9.97 5.24
CA PHE A 155 3.76 9.07 6.02
C PHE A 155 5.24 9.12 5.63
N THR A 156 5.56 9.39 4.37
CA THR A 156 6.95 9.65 3.94
C THR A 156 7.57 10.79 4.74
N ALA A 157 6.86 11.91 4.87
CA ALA A 157 7.35 13.07 5.62
C ALA A 157 7.58 12.77 7.12
N PHE A 158 6.81 11.83 7.69
CA PHE A 158 6.98 11.44 9.09
C PHE A 158 8.06 10.38 9.31
N PHE A 159 8.26 9.45 8.38
CA PHE A 159 9.10 8.27 8.58
C PHE A 159 10.46 8.33 7.90
N LEU A 160 10.61 9.03 6.79
CA LEU A 160 11.88 9.15 6.07
C LEU A 160 12.63 10.41 6.53
N LYS A 161 13.09 10.42 7.78
CA LYS A 161 13.86 11.55 8.34
C LYS A 161 15.36 11.42 8.04
N ASP A 162 15.87 10.19 8.00
CA ASP A 162 17.28 9.90 7.84
C ASP A 162 17.59 9.31 6.47
N TRP A 163 18.77 9.62 5.91
CA TRP A 163 19.26 9.03 4.67
C TRP A 163 19.33 7.48 4.72
N LYS A 164 19.53 6.93 5.92
CA LYS A 164 19.51 5.46 6.13
C LYS A 164 18.13 4.85 5.84
N ASP A 165 17.06 5.54 6.20
CA ASP A 165 15.70 5.08 5.93
C ASP A 165 15.39 5.13 4.43
N VAL A 166 15.79 6.21 3.75
CA VAL A 166 15.66 6.35 2.29
C VAL A 166 16.42 5.22 1.59
N LYS A 167 17.69 4.99 1.97
CA LYS A 167 18.49 3.91 1.39
C LYS A 167 17.86 2.53 1.61
N LYS A 168 17.36 2.26 2.82
CA LYS A 168 16.68 0.99 3.13
C LYS A 168 15.45 0.81 2.26
N LEU A 169 14.63 1.86 2.13
CA LEU A 169 13.42 1.82 1.32
C LEU A 169 13.75 1.58 -0.16
N SER A 170 14.74 2.31 -0.71
CA SER A 170 15.18 2.12 -2.10
C SER A 170 15.67 0.69 -2.37
N ILE A 171 16.42 0.09 -1.45
CA ILE A 171 16.86 -1.31 -1.57
C ILE A 171 15.66 -2.27 -1.58
N LEU A 172 14.68 -2.05 -0.70
CA LEU A 172 13.48 -2.90 -0.64
C LEU A 172 12.64 -2.80 -1.91
N VAL A 173 12.42 -1.58 -2.43
CA VAL A 173 11.71 -1.37 -3.70
C VAL A 173 12.50 -1.95 -4.88
N GLY A 174 13.81 -1.73 -4.94
CA GLY A 174 14.66 -2.31 -5.96
C GLY A 174 14.62 -3.84 -5.96
N PHE A 175 14.58 -4.45 -4.79
CA PHE A 175 14.43 -5.90 -4.66
C PHE A 175 13.09 -6.40 -5.23
N THR A 176 11.97 -5.76 -4.88
CA THR A 176 10.64 -6.18 -5.40
C THR A 176 10.49 -5.89 -6.90
N CYS A 177 11.02 -4.77 -7.41
CA CYS A 177 11.09 -4.52 -8.85
C CYS A 177 11.92 -5.58 -9.59
N THR A 178 13.03 -6.02 -8.99
CA THR A 178 13.85 -7.10 -9.58
C THR A 178 13.08 -8.42 -9.65
N LEU A 179 12.30 -8.75 -8.61
CA LEU A 179 11.47 -9.96 -8.62
C LEU A 179 10.40 -9.92 -9.74
N THR A 180 9.70 -8.79 -9.89
CA THR A 180 8.71 -8.64 -10.97
C THR A 180 9.36 -8.66 -12.35
N LEU A 181 10.55 -8.07 -12.50
CA LEU A 181 11.32 -8.13 -13.74
C LEU A 181 11.71 -9.58 -14.10
N ILE A 182 12.24 -10.34 -13.13
CA ILE A 182 12.57 -11.75 -13.35
C ILE A 182 11.33 -12.54 -13.81
N TYR A 183 10.19 -12.33 -13.14
CA TYR A 183 8.93 -12.96 -13.53
C TYR A 183 8.53 -12.61 -14.97
N VAL A 184 8.57 -11.34 -15.35
CA VAL A 184 8.27 -10.87 -16.71
C VAL A 184 9.24 -11.48 -17.73
N MET A 185 10.53 -11.52 -17.42
CA MET A 185 11.55 -12.10 -18.31
C MET A 185 11.33 -13.59 -18.53
N VAL A 186 11.00 -14.35 -17.49
CA VAL A 186 10.68 -15.79 -17.60
C VAL A 186 9.45 -15.99 -18.48
N ARG A 187 8.39 -15.21 -18.30
CA ARG A 187 7.20 -15.31 -19.16
C ARG A 187 7.49 -14.92 -20.61
N HIS A 188 8.26 -13.86 -20.81
CA HIS A 188 8.60 -13.37 -22.16
C HIS A 188 9.53 -14.34 -22.90
N SER A 189 10.42 -15.03 -22.18
CA SER A 189 11.26 -16.08 -22.79
C SER A 189 10.43 -17.26 -23.32
N ALA A 190 9.35 -17.63 -22.64
CA ALA A 190 8.42 -18.69 -23.09
C ALA A 190 7.69 -18.33 -24.40
N SER A 191 7.49 -17.03 -24.68
CA SER A 191 6.94 -16.52 -25.96
C SER A 191 8.00 -16.19 -27.01
N GLY A 192 9.25 -16.63 -26.81
CA GLY A 192 10.37 -16.36 -27.71
C GLY A 192 10.73 -14.89 -27.83
N PHE A 193 10.47 -14.08 -26.81
CA PHE A 193 10.69 -12.61 -26.78
C PHE A 193 9.95 -11.86 -27.90
N SER A 194 8.78 -12.36 -28.31
CA SER A 194 7.95 -11.72 -29.33
C SER A 194 7.43 -10.36 -28.84
N PHE A 195 7.59 -9.31 -29.67
CA PHE A 195 7.08 -7.97 -29.35
C PHE A 195 5.55 -7.93 -29.24
N SER A 196 4.83 -8.76 -29.99
CA SER A 196 3.37 -8.85 -29.93
C SER A 196 2.85 -9.33 -28.56
N GLU A 197 3.64 -10.16 -27.86
CA GLU A 197 3.25 -10.77 -26.59
C GLU A 197 3.72 -9.96 -25.35
N ILE A 198 4.46 -8.87 -25.54
CA ILE A 198 5.10 -8.17 -24.44
C ILE A 198 4.07 -7.63 -23.41
N ASN A 199 2.91 -7.12 -23.85
CA ASN A 199 1.86 -6.64 -22.96
C ASN A 199 1.22 -7.78 -22.15
N PHE A 200 1.10 -8.96 -22.73
CA PHE A 200 0.63 -10.14 -22.01
C PHE A 200 1.66 -10.62 -20.99
N CYS A 201 2.94 -10.55 -21.33
CA CYS A 201 4.02 -11.02 -20.46
C CYS A 201 4.22 -10.15 -19.23
N VAL A 202 3.99 -8.83 -19.29
CA VAL A 202 4.11 -7.92 -18.13
C VAL A 202 2.96 -8.05 -17.12
N GLY A 203 1.80 -8.60 -17.53
CA GLY A 203 0.75 -8.95 -16.59
C GLY A 203 1.18 -10.07 -15.63
N PRO A 204 0.59 -10.16 -14.43
CA PRO A 204 -0.53 -9.37 -13.93
C PRO A 204 -0.11 -8.05 -13.22
N PHE A 205 1.18 -7.76 -13.06
CA PHE A 205 1.69 -6.63 -12.27
C PHE A 205 1.59 -5.29 -12.99
N TYR A 206 1.61 -5.30 -14.33
CA TYR A 206 1.58 -4.09 -15.12
C TYR A 206 0.54 -4.20 -16.22
N SER A 207 -0.21 -3.13 -16.44
CA SER A 207 -1.21 -3.06 -17.50
C SER A 207 -0.60 -3.03 -18.91
N ASN A 208 0.65 -2.55 -19.02
CA ASN A 208 1.39 -2.51 -20.28
C ASN A 208 2.91 -2.43 -20.04
N HIS A 209 3.69 -2.70 -21.11
CA HIS A 209 5.15 -2.70 -21.06
C HIS A 209 5.76 -1.30 -20.75
N VAL A 210 5.05 -0.21 -21.07
CA VAL A 210 5.53 1.15 -20.78
C VAL A 210 5.52 1.39 -19.27
N ASN A 211 4.45 0.97 -18.57
CA ASN A 211 4.37 1.08 -17.10
C ASN A 211 5.48 0.27 -16.42
N SER A 212 5.76 -0.95 -16.94
CA SER A 212 6.88 -1.76 -16.47
C SER A 212 8.23 -1.07 -16.67
N ALA A 213 8.46 -0.47 -17.84
CA ALA A 213 9.70 0.25 -18.15
C ALA A 213 9.87 1.50 -17.25
N VAL A 214 8.82 2.26 -17.02
CA VAL A 214 8.87 3.46 -16.15
C VAL A 214 9.26 3.08 -14.72
N GLN A 215 8.71 2.01 -14.17
CA GLN A 215 9.08 1.57 -12.81
C GLN A 215 10.56 1.16 -12.72
N LEU A 216 11.11 0.54 -13.74
CA LEU A 216 12.54 0.19 -13.79
C LEU A 216 13.47 1.40 -13.87
N PHE A 217 12.99 2.52 -14.39
CA PHE A 217 13.78 3.76 -14.45
C PHE A 217 13.86 4.50 -13.11
N VAL A 218 12.93 4.25 -12.20
CA VAL A 218 12.84 4.95 -10.90
C VAL A 218 13.68 4.26 -9.82
N VAL A 219 14.08 3.01 -10.03
CA VAL A 219 14.87 2.19 -9.10
C VAL A 219 16.34 2.20 -9.42
#